data_2fb0e7ae2abfac53a7a7cfa7ae215e98
#
_entry.id   2fb0e7ae2abfac53a7a7cfa7ae215e98
#
_cell.length_a   1.000
_cell.length_b   1.000
_cell.length_c   1.000
_cell.angle_alpha   90.00
_cell.angle_beta   90.00
_cell.angle_gamma   90.00
#
_symmetry.space_group_name_H-M   'P 1'
#
loop_
_entity.id
_entity.type
_entity.pdbx_description
1 polymer ?
#
loop_
_entity_poly.entity_id
_entity_poly.type
_entity_poly.pdbx_seq_one_letter_code
_entity_poly.pdbx_strand_id
1 'polypeptide(L)'
;MSERLMGWTSNVQLPKALNRFEVLFSDDDLRLTCHSASIPTFTVGETPISRMHNVYKVAGAQIKFDKVDFKFYDFVDNKAGRKIDDWWKQVYDINTSLMGFPGQYKRNLTLLMYGPDHSVVESWLLVGCFPTSITRQALDWKTGDQVQEVSLSVSIDEAKLVLSAGV
;
A
#
# COMPACT_ATOMS: atom_id res chain seq x y z
N MET A 1 18.72 43.64 16.21
CA MET A 1 17.57 43.12 15.40
C MET A 1 17.90 41.84 14.61
N SER A 2 18.95 41.10 14.95
CA SER A 2 19.36 39.91 14.18
C SER A 2 19.24 38.55 14.91
N GLU A 3 18.80 38.54 16.18
CA GLU A 3 18.72 37.29 16.96
C GLU A 3 17.43 36.49 16.81
N ARG A 4 16.38 37.08 16.20
CA ARG A 4 15.10 36.33 15.97
C ARG A 4 15.10 35.40 14.75
N LEU A 5 16.06 35.52 13.86
CA LEU A 5 16.14 34.67 12.65
C LEU A 5 16.96 33.40 12.85
N MET A 6 17.85 33.34 13.84
CA MET A 6 18.66 32.15 14.10
C MET A 6 17.90 31.02 14.81
N GLY A 7 16.82 31.31 15.52
CA GLY A 7 15.99 30.27 16.19
C GLY A 7 15.11 29.46 15.25
N TRP A 8 14.86 29.94 14.04
CA TRP A 8 13.99 29.24 13.07
C TRP A 8 14.76 28.20 12.23
N THR A 9 16.05 28.34 12.09
CA THR A 9 16.88 27.43 11.27
C THR A 9 17.31 26.17 12.01
N SER A 10 17.30 26.15 13.34
CA SER A 10 17.74 25.01 14.14
C SER A 10 16.64 23.97 14.42
N ASN A 11 15.34 24.31 14.18
CA ASN A 11 14.19 23.45 14.42
C ASN A 11 13.33 23.20 13.18
N VAL A 12 13.85 23.39 11.97
CA VAL A 12 13.12 23.08 10.75
C VAL A 12 13.11 21.57 10.56
N GLN A 13 12.01 20.94 10.92
CA GLN A 13 11.77 19.53 10.62
C GLN A 13 11.49 19.40 9.13
N LEU A 14 12.23 18.52 8.46
CA LEU A 14 11.99 18.20 7.05
C LEU A 14 10.75 17.29 6.93
N PRO A 15 9.74 17.70 6.17
CA PRO A 15 8.57 16.86 5.95
C PRO A 15 8.92 15.63 5.12
N LYS A 16 8.24 14.52 5.38
CA LYS A 16 8.32 13.32 4.54
C LYS A 16 7.79 13.64 3.15
N ALA A 17 8.55 13.33 2.11
CA ALA A 17 8.11 13.51 0.73
C ALA A 17 7.31 12.30 0.26
N LEU A 18 6.16 12.54 -0.37
CA LEU A 18 5.24 11.48 -0.85
C LEU A 18 5.80 10.67 -2.04
N ASN A 19 6.78 11.22 -2.75
CA ASN A 19 7.38 10.61 -3.94
C ASN A 19 8.63 9.75 -3.64
N ARG A 20 8.98 9.56 -2.38
CA ARG A 20 10.16 8.79 -1.96
C ARG A 20 9.73 7.51 -1.28
N PHE A 21 9.18 6.60 -2.07
CA PHE A 21 8.77 5.29 -1.58
C PHE A 21 9.16 4.19 -2.57
N GLU A 22 9.17 2.98 -2.07
CA GLU A 22 9.39 1.77 -2.85
C GLU A 22 8.56 0.63 -2.26
N VAL A 23 8.00 -0.19 -3.13
CA VAL A 23 7.28 -1.39 -2.73
C VAL A 23 8.08 -2.60 -3.17
N LEU A 24 8.50 -3.40 -2.21
CA LEU A 24 9.21 -4.64 -2.48
C LEU A 24 8.20 -5.76 -2.73
N PHE A 25 8.06 -6.12 -3.99
CA PHE A 25 7.36 -7.32 -4.42
C PHE A 25 8.35 -8.48 -4.57
N SER A 26 7.83 -9.70 -4.69
CA SER A 26 8.66 -10.86 -5.01
C SER A 26 9.27 -10.77 -6.42
N ASP A 27 8.67 -9.94 -7.29
CA ASP A 27 9.08 -9.73 -8.67
C ASP A 27 9.62 -8.31 -8.87
N ASP A 28 10.84 -8.18 -9.41
CA ASP A 28 11.50 -6.89 -9.66
C ASP A 28 10.76 -6.04 -10.70
N ASP A 29 10.09 -6.66 -11.68
CA ASP A 29 9.32 -5.95 -12.69
C ASP A 29 8.17 -5.13 -12.07
N LEU A 30 7.48 -5.67 -11.06
CA LEU A 30 6.43 -4.96 -10.34
C LEU A 30 6.99 -3.84 -9.47
N ARG A 31 8.16 -4.04 -8.87
CA ARG A 31 8.84 -3.05 -8.06
C ARG A 31 9.18 -1.80 -8.87
N LEU A 32 9.74 -1.97 -10.06
CA LEU A 32 10.18 -0.87 -10.92
C LEU A 32 9.02 -0.11 -11.58
N THR A 33 7.89 -0.74 -11.78
CA THR A 33 6.72 -0.15 -12.46
C THR A 33 5.70 0.47 -11.51
N CYS A 34 5.79 0.20 -10.20
CA CYS A 34 4.92 0.76 -9.19
C CYS A 34 5.19 2.24 -8.98
N HIS A 35 4.23 3.11 -9.31
CA HIS A 35 4.35 4.56 -9.16
C HIS A 35 3.44 5.14 -8.08
N SER A 36 2.49 4.36 -7.56
CA SER A 36 1.59 4.79 -6.48
C SER A 36 1.28 3.62 -5.56
N ALA A 37 1.30 3.87 -4.26
CA ALA A 37 0.94 2.90 -3.23
C ALA A 37 0.20 3.61 -2.11
N SER A 38 -0.88 3.04 -1.60
CA SER A 38 -1.52 3.53 -0.39
C SER A 38 -0.84 2.98 0.86
N ILE A 39 -0.78 3.78 1.91
CA ILE A 39 -0.31 3.34 3.23
C ILE A 39 -1.42 2.48 3.85
N PRO A 40 -1.09 1.36 4.53
CA PRO A 40 -2.09 0.54 5.18
C PRO A 40 -2.82 1.33 6.26
N THR A 41 -4.15 1.25 6.25
CA THR A 41 -5.03 1.81 7.27
C THR A 41 -5.68 0.68 8.06
N PHE A 42 -5.99 0.97 9.31
CA PHE A 42 -6.64 0.00 10.18
C PHE A 42 -7.67 0.68 11.07
N THR A 43 -8.71 -0.05 11.40
CA THR A 43 -9.79 0.40 12.28
C THR A 43 -9.95 -0.58 13.43
N VAL A 44 -10.21 -0.03 14.62
CA VAL A 44 -10.55 -0.81 15.81
C VAL A 44 -12.05 -0.69 16.04
N GLY A 45 -12.71 -1.81 16.26
CA GLY A 45 -14.13 -1.82 16.60
C GLY A 45 -14.39 -1.13 17.95
N GLU A 46 -15.59 -0.61 18.13
CA GLU A 46 -16.05 -0.02 19.38
C GLU A 46 -17.18 -0.88 19.96
N THR A 47 -17.10 -1.17 21.24
CA THR A 47 -18.19 -1.84 21.99
C THR A 47 -18.84 -0.82 22.91
N PRO A 48 -20.09 -0.39 22.64
CA PRO A 48 -20.81 0.50 23.54
C PRO A 48 -21.32 -0.26 24.76
N ILE A 49 -21.10 0.29 25.93
CA ILE A 49 -21.64 -0.23 27.20
C ILE A 49 -22.59 0.81 27.78
N SER A 50 -23.87 0.44 27.87
CA SER A 50 -24.90 1.32 28.43
C SER A 50 -24.98 1.15 29.95
N ARG A 51 -24.92 2.26 30.67
CA ARG A 51 -25.08 2.29 32.14
C ARG A 51 -26.04 3.41 32.52
N MET A 52 -27.24 3.03 32.90
CA MET A 52 -28.35 3.98 33.24
C MET A 52 -28.57 5.07 32.16
N HIS A 53 -28.07 6.27 32.39
CA HIS A 53 -28.23 7.41 31.48
C HIS A 53 -26.98 7.70 30.64
N ASN A 54 -25.92 6.95 30.81
CA ASN A 54 -24.64 7.15 30.10
C ASN A 54 -24.26 5.93 29.28
N VAL A 55 -23.73 6.22 28.07
CA VAL A 55 -23.11 5.20 27.21
C VAL A 55 -21.63 5.52 27.15
N TYR A 56 -20.79 4.58 27.54
CA TYR A 56 -19.36 4.69 27.32
C TYR A 56 -18.89 3.60 26.35
N LYS A 57 -17.86 3.89 25.59
CA LYS A 57 -17.35 3.02 24.55
C LYS A 57 -16.01 2.43 24.99
N VAL A 58 -15.83 1.14 24.74
CA VAL A 58 -14.58 0.43 24.96
C VAL A 58 -14.05 -0.05 23.63
N ALA A 59 -12.74 -0.07 23.45
CA ALA A 59 -12.12 -0.61 22.24
C ALA A 59 -12.48 -2.10 22.06
N GLY A 60 -12.91 -2.46 20.87
CA GLY A 60 -13.20 -3.85 20.52
C GLY A 60 -11.92 -4.67 20.35
N ALA A 61 -12.05 -5.97 20.46
CA ALA A 61 -10.91 -6.89 20.37
C ALA A 61 -10.41 -7.13 18.93
N GLN A 62 -11.15 -6.70 17.92
CA GLN A 62 -10.80 -6.96 16.53
C GLN A 62 -10.28 -5.70 15.83
N ILE A 63 -9.12 -5.84 15.22
CA ILE A 63 -8.55 -4.85 14.30
C ILE A 63 -8.89 -5.30 12.88
N LYS A 64 -9.40 -4.39 12.07
CA LYS A 64 -9.65 -4.60 10.65
C LYS A 64 -8.66 -3.77 9.85
N PHE A 65 -8.00 -4.41 8.91
CA PHE A 65 -7.12 -3.76 7.96
C PHE A 65 -7.88 -3.50 6.66
N ASP A 66 -7.76 -2.30 6.13
CA ASP A 66 -8.33 -1.93 4.85
C ASP A 66 -7.45 -2.43 3.72
N LYS A 67 -8.01 -2.46 2.51
CA LYS A 67 -7.26 -2.83 1.32
C LYS A 67 -6.19 -1.80 1.03
N VAL A 68 -5.09 -2.26 0.47
CA VAL A 68 -4.00 -1.42 -0.01
C VAL A 68 -4.04 -1.38 -1.53
N ASP A 69 -4.04 -0.18 -2.09
CA ASP A 69 -4.10 0.04 -3.52
C ASP A 69 -2.72 0.39 -4.07
N PHE A 70 -2.36 -0.26 -5.15
CA PHE A 70 -1.15 -0.03 -5.91
C PHE A 70 -1.50 0.36 -7.34
N LYS A 71 -0.71 1.27 -7.94
CA LYS A 71 -0.81 1.60 -9.35
C LYS A 71 0.52 1.39 -10.04
N PHE A 72 0.45 0.78 -11.20
CA PHE A 72 1.59 0.43 -12.01
C PHE A 72 1.47 1.05 -13.39
N TYR A 73 2.58 1.50 -13.95
CA TYR A 73 2.65 1.81 -15.37
C TYR A 73 2.73 0.51 -16.17
N ASP A 74 1.88 0.39 -17.19
CA ASP A 74 1.93 -0.74 -18.11
C ASP A 74 2.68 -0.32 -19.38
N PHE A 75 3.82 -0.96 -19.61
CA PHE A 75 4.67 -0.70 -20.75
C PHE A 75 4.31 -1.63 -21.91
N VAL A 76 4.83 -1.32 -23.11
CA VAL A 76 4.58 -2.09 -24.35
C VAL A 76 4.97 -3.57 -24.22
N ASP A 77 5.93 -3.90 -23.35
CA ASP A 77 6.31 -5.28 -23.06
C ASP A 77 5.29 -6.04 -22.19
N ASN A 78 4.32 -5.31 -21.62
CA ASN A 78 3.21 -5.85 -20.80
C ASN A 78 3.65 -6.80 -19.67
N LYS A 79 4.84 -6.56 -19.11
CA LYS A 79 5.37 -7.42 -18.04
C LYS A 79 4.61 -7.25 -16.74
N ALA A 80 4.32 -5.99 -16.35
CA ALA A 80 3.58 -5.69 -15.13
C ALA A 80 2.17 -6.27 -15.18
N GLY A 81 1.45 -6.06 -16.28
CA GLY A 81 0.10 -6.60 -16.47
C GLY A 81 0.06 -8.13 -16.38
N ARG A 82 1.01 -8.82 -17.04
CA ARG A 82 1.10 -10.30 -17.00
C ARG A 82 1.38 -10.83 -15.60
N LYS A 83 2.32 -10.23 -14.86
CA LYS A 83 2.67 -10.65 -13.50
C LYS A 83 1.49 -10.50 -12.53
N ILE A 84 0.73 -9.42 -12.67
CA ILE A 84 -0.48 -9.18 -11.90
C ILE A 84 -1.57 -10.21 -12.25
N ASP A 85 -1.78 -10.48 -13.54
CA ASP A 85 -2.73 -11.48 -14.01
C ASP A 85 -2.35 -12.90 -13.56
N ASP A 86 -1.07 -13.23 -13.57
CA ASP A 86 -0.58 -14.54 -13.10
C ASP A 86 -0.77 -14.69 -11.58
N TRP A 87 -0.58 -13.61 -10.81
CA TRP A 87 -0.89 -13.64 -9.39
C TRP A 87 -2.40 -13.79 -9.14
N TRP A 88 -3.23 -13.10 -9.92
CA TRP A 88 -4.68 -13.24 -9.86
C TRP A 88 -5.15 -14.65 -10.17
N LYS A 89 -4.60 -15.29 -11.21
CA LYS A 89 -4.92 -16.68 -11.57
C LYS A 89 -4.60 -17.67 -10.45
N GLN A 90 -3.60 -17.39 -9.62
CA GLN A 90 -3.31 -18.21 -8.45
C GLN A 90 -4.42 -18.11 -7.38
N VAL A 91 -5.15 -17.00 -7.31
CA VAL A 91 -6.31 -16.85 -6.40
C VAL A 91 -7.54 -17.54 -6.98
N TYR A 92 -7.84 -17.24 -8.24
CA TYR A 92 -8.99 -17.79 -8.95
C TYR A 92 -8.70 -17.88 -10.45
N ASP A 93 -8.78 -19.08 -10.99
CA ASP A 93 -8.65 -19.28 -12.43
C ASP A 93 -10.04 -19.31 -13.08
N ILE A 94 -10.33 -18.30 -13.89
CA ILE A 94 -11.62 -18.13 -14.58
C ILE A 94 -11.88 -19.29 -15.55
N ASN A 95 -10.83 -19.85 -16.17
CA ASN A 95 -11.00 -20.90 -17.17
C ASN A 95 -11.39 -22.24 -16.56
N THR A 96 -10.84 -22.56 -15.40
CA THR A 96 -11.10 -23.83 -14.70
C THR A 96 -12.14 -23.70 -13.59
N SER A 97 -12.51 -22.46 -13.22
CA SER A 97 -13.39 -22.13 -12.09
C SER A 97 -12.87 -22.69 -10.75
N LEU A 98 -11.56 -22.89 -10.62
CA LEU A 98 -10.93 -23.39 -9.41
C LEU A 98 -10.33 -22.24 -8.59
N MET A 99 -10.46 -22.34 -7.27
CA MET A 99 -9.78 -21.48 -6.31
C MET A 99 -8.45 -22.09 -5.89
N GLY A 100 -7.41 -21.26 -5.79
CA GLY A 100 -6.12 -21.67 -5.26
C GLY A 100 -6.12 -21.81 -3.73
N PHE A 101 -5.12 -22.50 -3.22
CA PHE A 101 -4.93 -22.59 -1.76
C PHE A 101 -4.23 -21.31 -1.23
N PRO A 102 -4.60 -20.84 -0.02
CA PRO A 102 -4.01 -19.62 0.57
C PRO A 102 -2.47 -19.60 0.62
N GLY A 103 -1.85 -20.76 0.86
CA GLY A 103 -0.39 -20.89 0.88
C GLY A 103 0.29 -20.68 -0.49
N GLN A 104 -0.47 -20.72 -1.59
CA GLN A 104 0.07 -20.53 -2.94
C GLN A 104 -0.02 -19.08 -3.41
N TYR A 105 -1.10 -18.38 -3.06
CA TYR A 105 -1.33 -17.03 -3.56
C TYR A 105 -1.01 -15.91 -2.55
N LYS A 106 -1.02 -16.20 -1.24
CA LYS A 106 -0.67 -15.20 -0.23
C LYS A 106 0.82 -14.89 -0.25
N ARG A 107 1.15 -13.62 -0.32
CA ARG A 107 2.53 -13.11 -0.35
C ARG A 107 2.71 -12.04 0.71
N ASN A 108 3.95 -11.83 1.14
CA ASN A 108 4.31 -10.71 1.98
C ASN A 108 4.92 -9.60 1.12
N LEU A 109 4.51 -8.38 1.38
CA LEU A 109 5.01 -7.19 0.70
C LEU A 109 5.64 -6.25 1.72
N THR A 110 6.62 -5.46 1.31
CA THR A 110 7.22 -4.44 2.16
C THR A 110 7.14 -3.10 1.46
N LEU A 111 6.55 -2.11 2.14
CA LEU A 111 6.51 -0.73 1.70
C LEU A 111 7.59 0.05 2.44
N LEU A 112 8.53 0.63 1.71
CA LEU A 112 9.63 1.44 2.23
C LEU A 112 9.39 2.90 1.91
N MET A 113 9.66 3.77 2.87
CA MET A 113 9.69 5.22 2.68
C MET A 113 11.09 5.74 2.98
N TYR A 114 11.60 6.60 2.09
CA TYR A 114 12.97 7.09 2.13
C TYR A 114 13.06 8.55 2.55
N GLY A 115 14.11 8.87 3.27
CA GLY A 115 14.54 10.23 3.57
C GLY A 115 15.24 10.91 2.37
N PRO A 116 15.67 12.17 2.55
CA PRO A 116 16.38 12.92 1.50
C PRO A 116 17.76 12.34 1.18
N ASP A 117 18.35 11.61 2.09
CA ASP A 117 19.64 10.91 2.02
C ASP A 117 19.53 9.44 1.57
N HIS A 118 18.36 9.02 1.07
CA HIS A 118 18.03 7.64 0.74
C HIS A 118 18.07 6.65 1.93
N SER A 119 18.15 7.12 3.16
CA SER A 119 17.94 6.26 4.32
C SER A 119 16.49 5.83 4.43
N VAL A 120 16.24 4.60 4.92
CA VAL A 120 14.88 4.13 5.18
C VAL A 120 14.37 4.79 6.45
N VAL A 121 13.35 5.64 6.29
CA VAL A 121 12.71 6.36 7.40
C VAL A 121 11.58 5.54 8.01
N GLU A 122 10.87 4.80 7.16
CA GLU A 122 9.71 4.01 7.59
C GLU A 122 9.59 2.76 6.73
N SER A 123 9.30 1.64 7.37
CA SER A 123 9.13 0.34 6.71
C SER A 123 7.89 -0.34 7.24
N TRP A 124 6.95 -0.65 6.33
CA TRP A 124 5.74 -1.40 6.61
C TRP A 124 5.83 -2.80 6.04
N LEU A 125 5.67 -3.81 6.87
CA LEU A 125 5.51 -5.19 6.43
C LEU A 125 4.02 -5.51 6.32
N LEU A 126 3.60 -5.84 5.11
CA LEU A 126 2.24 -6.29 4.79
C LEU A 126 2.24 -7.80 4.71
N VAL A 127 1.48 -8.46 5.58
CA VAL A 127 1.44 -9.92 5.70
C VAL A 127 0.16 -10.47 5.09
N GLY A 128 0.29 -11.59 4.38
CA GLY A 128 -0.86 -12.30 3.84
C GLY A 128 -1.56 -11.57 2.71
N CYS A 129 -0.82 -10.83 1.89
CA CYS A 129 -1.34 -10.05 0.78
C CYS A 129 -1.86 -10.94 -0.36
N PHE A 130 -3.04 -10.61 -0.88
CA PHE A 130 -3.56 -11.23 -2.11
C PHE A 130 -4.42 -10.24 -2.91
N PRO A 131 -4.42 -10.33 -4.24
CA PRO A 131 -5.17 -9.44 -5.10
C PRO A 131 -6.68 -9.68 -4.97
N THR A 132 -7.44 -8.59 -4.83
CA THR A 132 -8.91 -8.64 -4.76
C THR A 132 -9.59 -7.96 -5.92
N SER A 133 -8.92 -7.04 -6.59
CA SER A 133 -9.45 -6.32 -7.76
C SER A 133 -8.31 -5.83 -8.63
N ILE A 134 -8.48 -5.98 -9.93
CA ILE A 134 -7.59 -5.43 -10.96
C ILE A 134 -8.43 -4.51 -11.83
N THR A 135 -8.02 -3.26 -11.96
CA THR A 135 -8.67 -2.29 -12.81
C THR A 135 -7.68 -1.76 -13.83
N ARG A 136 -8.03 -1.85 -15.11
CA ARG A 136 -7.28 -1.25 -16.22
C ARG A 136 -7.98 0.02 -16.66
N GLN A 137 -7.20 1.01 -17.04
CA GLN A 137 -7.70 2.27 -17.52
C GLN A 137 -8.45 2.08 -18.85
N ALA A 138 -9.54 2.82 -19.04
CA ALA A 138 -10.28 2.79 -20.30
C ALA A 138 -9.44 3.37 -21.44
N LEU A 139 -9.52 2.76 -22.60
CA LEU A 139 -8.84 3.22 -23.81
C LEU A 139 -9.71 4.28 -24.52
N ASP A 140 -9.13 5.43 -24.84
CA ASP A 140 -9.80 6.50 -25.56
C ASP A 140 -8.84 7.10 -26.63
N TRP A 141 -9.29 7.15 -27.86
CA TRP A 141 -8.55 7.71 -29.00
C TRP A 141 -8.20 9.21 -28.84
N LYS A 142 -8.92 9.91 -27.96
CA LYS A 142 -8.74 11.35 -27.75
C LYS A 142 -7.64 11.67 -26.74
N THR A 143 -7.16 10.69 -25.99
CA THR A 143 -6.16 10.88 -24.93
C THR A 143 -4.79 10.37 -25.40
N GLY A 144 -4.15 11.10 -26.31
CA GLY A 144 -2.88 10.68 -26.93
C GLY A 144 -1.65 10.69 -26.01
N ASP A 145 -1.67 11.49 -24.92
CA ASP A 145 -0.49 11.75 -24.09
C ASP A 145 -0.54 11.03 -22.73
N GLN A 146 -1.49 10.12 -22.50
CA GLN A 146 -1.60 9.39 -21.24
C GLN A 146 -0.98 8.00 -21.33
N VAL A 147 -0.20 7.66 -20.31
CA VAL A 147 0.35 6.31 -20.15
C VAL A 147 -0.72 5.41 -19.54
N GLN A 148 -0.82 4.18 -20.05
CA GLN A 148 -1.74 3.18 -19.51
C GLN A 148 -1.31 2.76 -18.09
N GLU A 149 -2.28 2.77 -17.17
CA GLU A 149 -2.08 2.36 -15.79
C GLU A 149 -2.91 1.10 -15.46
N VAL A 150 -2.34 0.26 -14.62
CA VAL A 150 -3.03 -0.87 -13.99
C VAL A 150 -3.12 -0.60 -12.50
N SER A 151 -4.34 -0.58 -11.97
CA SER A 151 -4.60 -0.46 -10.55
C SER A 151 -4.89 -1.83 -9.95
N LEU A 152 -4.22 -2.14 -8.86
CA LEU A 152 -4.34 -3.40 -8.13
C LEU A 152 -4.75 -3.12 -6.69
N SER A 153 -5.91 -3.62 -6.27
CA SER A 153 -6.33 -3.61 -4.87
C SER A 153 -5.98 -4.94 -4.21
N VAL A 154 -5.26 -4.85 -3.12
CA VAL A 154 -4.74 -6.00 -2.37
C VAL A 154 -5.38 -6.04 -0.99
N SER A 155 -5.94 -7.17 -0.61
CA SER A 155 -6.34 -7.44 0.78
C SER A 155 -5.13 -7.91 1.57
N ILE A 156 -5.06 -7.49 2.83
CA ILE A 156 -3.98 -7.83 3.74
C ILE A 156 -4.56 -8.45 5.02
N ASP A 157 -3.86 -9.42 5.58
CA ASP A 157 -4.25 -10.00 6.87
C ASP A 157 -3.74 -9.12 8.03
N GLU A 158 -2.53 -8.58 7.90
CA GLU A 158 -1.88 -7.77 8.93
C GLU A 158 -0.90 -6.78 8.31
N ALA A 159 -0.77 -5.61 8.91
CA ALA A 159 0.25 -4.63 8.58
C ALA A 159 1.05 -4.27 9.83
N LYS A 160 2.38 -4.35 9.73
CA LYS A 160 3.31 -4.07 10.83
C LYS A 160 4.27 -2.95 10.45
N LEU A 161 4.37 -1.94 11.29
CA LEU A 161 5.44 -0.96 11.20
C LEU A 161 6.71 -1.59 11.80
N VAL A 162 7.68 -1.92 10.94
CA VAL A 162 8.91 -2.61 11.33
C VAL A 162 10.00 -1.64 11.73
N LEU A 163 10.15 -0.56 10.95
CA LEU A 163 11.12 0.49 11.19
C LEU A 163 10.41 1.83 11.13
N SER A 164 10.52 2.59 12.19
CA SER A 164 10.28 4.02 12.20
C SER A 164 11.58 4.63 12.68
N ALA A 165 12.25 5.44 11.86
CA ALA A 165 13.42 6.18 12.30
C ALA A 165 12.96 7.09 13.45
N GLY A 166 13.15 6.59 14.66
CA GLY A 166 13.07 7.41 15.85
C GLY A 166 14.30 8.31 15.87
N VAL A 167 14.07 9.59 15.89
CA VAL A 167 15.06 10.59 16.23
C VAL A 167 15.42 10.43 17.70
#